data_d8f53748aa42b6c87e68d413258e60df
#
_entry.id   d8f53748aa42b6c87e68d413258e60df
#
_cell.length_a   1.000
_cell.length_b   1.000
_cell.length_c   1.000
_cell.angle_alpha   90.00
_cell.angle_beta   90.00
_cell.angle_gamma   90.00
#
_symmetry.space_group_name_H-M   'P 1'
#
loop_
_entity.id
_entity.type
_entity.pdbx_description
1 polymer ?
#
loop_
_entity_poly.entity_id
_entity_poly.type
_entity_poly.pdbx_seq_one_letter_code
_entity_poly.pdbx_strand_id
1 'polypeptide(L)'
;MKAVASILLLFLLCFSAAAQESLGDNNSLVEVRDKRNVLLVVFKSRVIDVDDRERGIIEDVLKADPEPKGRYRWVYSQLAAKLNKYMRKYRSLSAAKELSEADYVIFFNVVEFRRILNTIYPYGELFVIVKGSPETLKPPRVVWKARKVLFAEDAIGDLIKDLKALRGET
;
A
#
# COMPACT_ATOMS: atom_id res chain seq x y z
N MET A 1 -32.73 -36.70 -17.62
CA MET A 1 -31.76 -36.57 -16.52
C MET A 1 -30.34 -36.14 -16.96
N LYS A 2 -29.95 -36.22 -18.25
CA LYS A 2 -28.60 -35.79 -18.72
C LYS A 2 -28.44 -34.28 -18.92
N ALA A 3 -29.53 -33.55 -19.16
CA ALA A 3 -29.45 -32.08 -19.40
C ALA A 3 -29.22 -31.23 -18.14
N VAL A 4 -29.66 -31.69 -16.98
CA VAL A 4 -29.50 -30.95 -15.70
C VAL A 4 -28.06 -30.98 -15.19
N ALA A 5 -27.32 -32.05 -15.45
CA ALA A 5 -25.92 -32.17 -15.05
C ALA A 5 -24.99 -31.25 -15.82
N SER A 6 -25.29 -30.98 -17.11
CA SER A 6 -24.51 -30.06 -17.94
C SER A 6 -24.64 -28.60 -17.54
N ILE A 7 -25.83 -28.18 -17.08
CA ILE A 7 -26.08 -26.80 -16.63
C ILE A 7 -25.37 -26.54 -15.29
N LEU A 8 -25.35 -27.53 -14.38
CA LEU A 8 -24.66 -27.39 -13.10
C LEU A 8 -23.15 -27.29 -13.26
N LEU A 9 -22.58 -27.99 -14.24
CA LEU A 9 -21.14 -27.94 -14.53
C LEU A 9 -20.73 -26.58 -15.12
N LEU A 10 -21.58 -25.95 -15.97
CA LEU A 10 -21.34 -24.62 -16.52
C LEU A 10 -21.38 -23.54 -15.41
N PHE A 11 -22.28 -23.67 -14.43
CA PHE A 11 -22.35 -22.73 -13.31
C PHE A 11 -21.12 -22.82 -12.41
N LEU A 12 -20.57 -24.01 -12.18
CA LEU A 12 -19.33 -24.19 -11.40
C LEU A 12 -18.10 -23.62 -12.11
N LEU A 13 -18.04 -23.66 -13.44
CA LEU A 13 -16.94 -23.06 -14.22
C LEU A 13 -17.01 -21.52 -14.26
N CYS A 14 -18.20 -20.92 -14.24
CA CYS A 14 -18.35 -19.46 -14.17
C CYS A 14 -17.96 -18.88 -12.81
N PHE A 15 -18.13 -19.61 -11.71
CA PHE A 15 -17.69 -19.14 -10.39
C PHE A 15 -16.17 -19.22 -10.20
N SER A 16 -15.48 -20.08 -10.94
CA SER A 16 -14.00 -20.16 -10.90
C SER A 16 -13.32 -19.03 -11.66
N ALA A 17 -13.96 -18.42 -12.66
CA ALA A 17 -13.40 -17.31 -13.43
C ALA A 17 -13.49 -15.96 -12.71
N ALA A 18 -14.46 -15.78 -11.80
CA ALA A 18 -14.61 -14.53 -11.04
C ALA A 18 -13.63 -14.41 -9.83
N ALA A 19 -12.94 -15.48 -9.48
CA ALA A 19 -11.96 -15.50 -8.38
C ALA A 19 -10.51 -15.17 -8.83
N GLN A 20 -10.28 -14.92 -10.11
CA GLN A 20 -8.95 -14.73 -10.69
C GLN A 20 -8.61 -13.26 -11.03
N GLU A 21 -9.53 -12.32 -10.80
CA GLU A 21 -9.24 -10.89 -10.91
C GLU A 21 -8.85 -10.31 -9.55
N SER A 22 -7.58 -10.21 -9.35
CA SER A 22 -6.74 -9.23 -8.62
C SER A 22 -5.65 -9.86 -7.77
N LEU A 23 -4.86 -10.72 -8.34
CA LEU A 23 -3.47 -10.84 -7.89
C LEU A 23 -2.74 -9.63 -8.50
N GLY A 24 -2.86 -8.47 -7.85
CA GLY A 24 -1.88 -7.42 -8.03
C GLY A 24 -0.52 -8.06 -7.82
N ASP A 25 0.40 -7.81 -8.73
CA ASP A 25 1.72 -8.41 -8.85
C ASP A 25 2.47 -8.40 -7.49
N ASN A 26 2.21 -9.37 -6.61
CA ASN A 26 2.93 -9.54 -5.34
C ASN A 26 4.42 -9.85 -5.59
N ASN A 27 4.82 -10.13 -6.84
CA ASN A 27 6.20 -10.33 -7.21
C ASN A 27 7.06 -9.07 -7.07
N SER A 28 6.49 -7.88 -7.16
CA SER A 28 7.26 -6.65 -7.03
C SER A 28 7.57 -6.27 -5.58
N LEU A 29 6.79 -6.73 -4.59
CA LEU A 29 7.09 -6.48 -3.17
C LEU A 29 8.41 -7.14 -2.72
N VAL A 30 8.87 -8.18 -3.42
CA VAL A 30 10.18 -8.84 -3.19
C VAL A 30 11.33 -7.83 -3.17
N GLU A 31 11.19 -6.72 -3.88
CA GLU A 31 12.24 -5.68 -3.94
C GLU A 31 12.49 -4.96 -2.61
N VAL A 32 11.56 -5.03 -1.67
CA VAL A 32 11.75 -4.44 -0.33
C VAL A 32 12.14 -5.46 0.73
N ARG A 33 12.37 -6.74 0.36
CA ARG A 33 12.73 -7.81 1.29
C ARG A 33 13.93 -7.43 2.17
N ASP A 34 15.00 -6.97 1.55
CA ASP A 34 16.28 -6.67 2.20
C ASP A 34 16.46 -5.18 2.54
N LYS A 35 15.48 -4.36 2.20
CA LYS A 35 15.48 -2.92 2.47
C LYS A 35 14.99 -2.64 3.88
N ARG A 36 15.65 -1.70 4.57
CA ARG A 36 15.41 -1.44 5.98
C ARG A 36 14.80 -0.08 6.29
N ASN A 37 15.21 0.95 5.56
CA ASN A 37 14.83 2.32 5.89
C ASN A 37 13.53 2.69 5.18
N VAL A 38 12.49 2.94 5.94
CA VAL A 38 11.16 3.25 5.43
C VAL A 38 10.72 4.66 5.82
N LEU A 39 10.30 5.43 4.85
CA LEU A 39 9.64 6.72 5.07
C LEU A 39 8.12 6.53 4.98
N LEU A 40 7.39 6.97 6.00
CA LEU A 40 5.93 7.03 5.96
C LEU A 40 5.50 8.44 5.55
N VAL A 41 4.64 8.54 4.53
CA VAL A 41 4.11 9.81 4.02
C VAL A 41 2.59 9.74 3.95
N VAL A 42 1.90 10.81 4.35
CA VAL A 42 0.43 10.87 4.38
C VAL A 42 -0.05 12.23 3.89
N PHE A 43 -0.73 12.23 2.77
CA PHE A 43 -1.44 13.41 2.26
C PHE A 43 -2.54 13.00 1.27
N LYS A 44 -3.24 13.96 0.69
CA LYS A 44 -4.16 13.76 -0.43
C LYS A 44 -3.46 14.16 -1.71
N SER A 45 -3.15 13.19 -2.57
CA SER A 45 -2.64 13.46 -3.92
C SER A 45 -3.70 14.17 -4.76
N ARG A 46 -3.26 15.07 -5.62
CA ARG A 46 -4.11 15.84 -6.54
C ARG A 46 -4.21 15.18 -7.92
N VAL A 47 -3.57 14.04 -8.10
CA VAL A 47 -3.54 13.34 -9.39
C VAL A 47 -4.94 12.82 -9.73
N ILE A 48 -5.50 13.31 -10.83
CA ILE A 48 -6.85 13.01 -11.31
C ILE A 48 -6.78 12.08 -12.53
N ASP A 49 -5.67 12.09 -13.27
CA ASP A 49 -5.52 11.33 -14.50
C ASP A 49 -5.41 9.82 -14.21
N VAL A 50 -6.23 9.03 -14.92
CA VAL A 50 -6.33 7.58 -14.70
C VAL A 50 -5.19 6.84 -15.38
N ASP A 51 -4.76 7.29 -16.55
CA ASP A 51 -3.79 6.57 -17.40
C ASP A 51 -2.34 6.72 -16.89
N ASP A 52 -2.01 7.87 -16.27
CA ASP A 52 -0.69 8.15 -15.67
C ASP A 52 -0.73 8.25 -14.13
N ARG A 53 -1.76 7.70 -13.50
CA ARG A 53 -2.03 7.90 -12.08
C ARG A 53 -0.88 7.44 -11.18
N GLU A 54 -0.31 6.28 -11.41
CA GLU A 54 0.80 5.78 -10.60
C GLU A 54 2.04 6.66 -10.74
N ARG A 55 2.34 7.12 -11.95
CA ARG A 55 3.44 8.05 -12.20
C ARG A 55 3.23 9.39 -11.49
N GLY A 56 2.03 9.96 -11.59
CA GLY A 56 1.70 11.21 -10.91
C GLY A 56 1.76 11.08 -9.38
N ILE A 57 1.31 9.96 -8.82
CA ILE A 57 1.43 9.65 -7.38
C ILE A 57 2.91 9.58 -6.98
N ILE A 58 3.75 8.90 -7.74
CA ILE A 58 5.19 8.81 -7.48
C ILE A 58 5.80 10.21 -7.48
N GLU A 59 5.51 11.03 -8.48
CA GLU A 59 6.02 12.41 -8.57
C GLU A 59 5.58 13.28 -7.38
N ASP A 60 4.30 13.19 -6.98
CA ASP A 60 3.77 13.90 -5.81
C ASP A 60 4.51 13.49 -4.54
N VAL A 61 4.73 12.18 -4.34
CA VAL A 61 5.40 11.64 -3.14
C VAL A 61 6.87 12.05 -3.10
N LEU A 62 7.57 12.01 -4.22
CA LEU A 62 8.99 12.39 -4.28
C LEU A 62 9.24 13.89 -4.07
N LYS A 63 8.22 14.73 -4.28
CA LYS A 63 8.27 16.20 -4.05
C LYS A 63 7.63 16.59 -2.71
N ALA A 64 6.97 15.66 -2.02
CA ALA A 64 6.23 15.98 -0.80
C ALA A 64 7.16 16.29 0.37
N ASP A 65 6.70 17.23 1.21
CA ASP A 65 7.22 17.38 2.56
C ASP A 65 6.77 16.16 3.38
N PRO A 66 7.70 15.36 3.93
CA PRO A 66 7.34 14.16 4.70
C PRO A 66 6.61 14.50 5.99
N GLU A 67 6.71 15.73 6.49
CA GLU A 67 6.01 16.15 7.71
C GLU A 67 4.52 16.34 7.46
N PRO A 68 3.66 15.53 8.12
CA PRO A 68 2.22 15.61 7.90
C PRO A 68 1.64 16.91 8.47
N LYS A 69 0.77 17.59 7.71
CA LYS A 69 0.14 18.87 8.09
C LYS A 69 -1.33 18.70 8.49
N GLY A 70 -1.79 19.50 9.43
CA GLY A 70 -3.19 19.55 9.84
C GLY A 70 -3.75 18.18 10.26
N ARG A 71 -4.92 17.81 9.72
CA ARG A 71 -5.59 16.54 10.03
C ARG A 71 -4.82 15.28 9.59
N TYR A 72 -3.87 15.42 8.67
CA TYR A 72 -3.04 14.29 8.24
C TYR A 72 -2.06 13.83 9.33
N ARG A 73 -1.72 14.67 10.33
CA ARG A 73 -0.92 14.29 11.51
C ARG A 73 -1.55 13.14 12.27
N TRP A 74 -2.87 13.21 12.46
CA TRP A 74 -3.59 12.15 13.17
C TRP A 74 -3.58 10.84 12.38
N VAL A 75 -3.80 10.90 11.05
CA VAL A 75 -3.72 9.72 10.17
C VAL A 75 -2.32 9.12 10.22
N TYR A 76 -1.30 9.96 10.08
CA TYR A 76 0.10 9.56 10.19
C TYR A 76 0.37 8.85 11.53
N SER A 77 -0.09 9.40 12.64
CA SER A 77 0.12 8.82 13.97
C SER A 77 -0.49 7.43 14.11
N GLN A 78 -1.68 7.19 13.53
CA GLN A 78 -2.30 5.87 13.54
C GLN A 78 -1.48 4.83 12.74
N LEU A 79 -1.07 5.19 11.53
CA LEU A 79 -0.25 4.33 10.68
C LEU A 79 1.12 4.08 11.30
N ALA A 80 1.78 5.13 11.79
CA ALA A 80 3.07 5.07 12.45
C ALA A 80 3.04 4.19 13.70
N ALA A 81 1.96 4.24 14.49
CA ALA A 81 1.82 3.40 15.68
C ALA A 81 1.84 1.90 15.34
N LYS A 82 1.11 1.47 14.30
CA LYS A 82 1.11 0.08 13.84
C LYS A 82 2.46 -0.31 13.24
N LEU A 83 3.03 0.54 12.40
CA LEU A 83 4.34 0.30 11.80
C LEU A 83 5.45 0.24 12.84
N ASN A 84 5.46 1.12 13.84
CA ASN A 84 6.41 1.12 14.95
C ASN A 84 6.28 -0.14 15.83
N LYS A 85 5.05 -0.64 16.04
CA LYS A 85 4.84 -1.91 16.75
C LYS A 85 5.48 -3.08 15.98
N TYR A 86 5.30 -3.11 14.67
CA TYR A 86 5.93 -4.09 13.79
C TYR A 86 7.46 -3.98 13.85
N MET A 87 8.02 -2.80 13.65
CA MET A 87 9.47 -2.54 13.68
C MET A 87 10.11 -2.94 14.99
N ARG A 88 9.46 -2.65 16.13
CA ARG A 88 9.97 -3.04 17.46
C ARG A 88 9.99 -4.54 17.68
N LYS A 89 8.98 -5.26 17.15
CA LYS A 89 8.90 -6.71 17.31
C LYS A 89 9.96 -7.43 16.49
N TYR A 90 10.14 -7.05 15.24
CA TYR A 90 10.95 -7.81 14.29
C TYR A 90 12.34 -7.19 14.02
N ARG A 91 12.52 -5.91 14.31
CA ARG A 91 13.77 -5.15 14.09
C ARG A 91 14.29 -5.19 12.64
N SER A 92 13.41 -5.54 11.72
CA SER A 92 13.72 -5.67 10.29
C SER A 92 13.63 -4.35 9.54
N LEU A 93 12.98 -3.34 10.14
CA LEU A 93 12.80 -2.01 9.57
C LEU A 93 13.24 -0.92 10.53
N SER A 94 13.63 0.21 9.96
CA SER A 94 13.93 1.47 10.63
C SER A 94 13.15 2.62 9.98
N ALA A 95 12.66 3.55 10.79
CA ALA A 95 11.98 4.74 10.26
C ALA A 95 13.02 5.74 9.75
N ALA A 96 12.90 6.13 8.48
CA ALA A 96 13.62 7.26 7.91
C ALA A 96 12.88 8.56 8.22
N LYS A 97 13.63 9.66 8.38
CA LYS A 97 13.07 10.99 8.60
C LYS A 97 12.91 11.76 7.29
N GLU A 98 13.77 11.49 6.34
CA GLU A 98 13.84 12.18 5.07
C GLU A 98 13.83 11.19 3.90
N LEU A 99 13.43 11.67 2.73
CA LEU A 99 13.40 10.87 1.51
C LEU A 99 14.81 10.39 1.11
N SER A 100 15.85 11.18 1.39
CA SER A 100 17.26 10.84 1.14
C SER A 100 17.69 9.55 1.87
N GLU A 101 17.24 9.37 3.10
CA GLU A 101 17.60 8.24 3.97
C GLU A 101 16.77 6.99 3.67
N ALA A 102 15.61 7.15 3.05
CA ALA A 102 14.68 6.04 2.84
C ALA A 102 15.11 5.12 1.70
N ASP A 103 14.99 3.82 1.90
CA ASP A 103 15.11 2.82 0.84
C ASP A 103 13.82 2.73 0.01
N TYR A 104 12.68 2.94 0.67
CA TYR A 104 11.35 2.98 0.05
C TYR A 104 10.38 3.81 0.88
N VAL A 105 9.29 4.22 0.25
CA VAL A 105 8.25 5.04 0.86
C VAL A 105 6.97 4.24 1.01
N ILE A 106 6.35 4.28 2.18
CA ILE A 106 4.97 3.88 2.40
C ILE A 106 4.12 5.15 2.32
N PHE A 107 3.28 5.25 1.30
CA PHE A 107 2.42 6.41 1.06
C PHE A 107 0.96 6.05 1.26
N PHE A 108 0.28 6.76 2.16
CA PHE A 108 -1.17 6.67 2.29
C PHE A 108 -1.83 7.89 1.65
N ASN A 109 -2.45 7.66 0.51
CA ASN A 109 -3.25 8.65 -0.20
C ASN A 109 -4.64 8.75 0.44
N VAL A 110 -4.90 9.82 1.17
CA VAL A 110 -6.23 10.05 1.76
C VAL A 110 -7.20 10.49 0.67
N VAL A 111 -8.11 9.62 0.29
CA VAL A 111 -9.17 9.93 -0.68
C VAL A 111 -10.22 10.80 -0.03
N GLU A 112 -10.69 10.40 1.15
CA GLU A 112 -11.72 11.13 1.90
C GLU A 112 -11.67 10.82 3.41
N PHE A 113 -12.37 11.64 4.18
CA PHE A 113 -12.64 11.39 5.59
C PHE A 113 -14.11 10.99 5.74
N ARG A 114 -14.38 9.76 6.15
CA ARG A 114 -15.73 9.24 6.36
C ARG A 114 -16.14 9.39 7.82
N ARG A 115 -17.34 9.89 8.03
CA ARG A 115 -17.95 9.91 9.37
C ARG A 115 -18.80 8.64 9.52
N ILE A 116 -18.48 7.87 10.55
CA ILE A 116 -19.26 6.69 10.96
C ILE A 116 -19.68 6.96 12.40
N LEU A 117 -20.99 7.11 12.62
CA LEU A 117 -21.53 7.61 13.89
C LEU A 117 -20.89 8.96 14.26
N ASN A 118 -20.21 9.04 15.39
CA ASN A 118 -19.56 10.25 15.88
C ASN A 118 -18.04 10.28 15.63
N THR A 119 -17.50 9.29 14.92
CA THR A 119 -16.06 9.17 14.67
C THR A 119 -15.75 9.43 13.20
N ILE A 120 -14.66 10.14 12.93
CA ILE A 120 -14.16 10.39 11.58
C ILE A 120 -13.03 9.39 11.31
N TYR A 121 -13.08 8.73 10.16
CA TYR A 121 -12.08 7.75 9.72
C TYR A 121 -11.42 8.18 8.41
N PRO A 122 -10.08 8.09 8.30
CA PRO A 122 -9.38 8.28 7.04
C PRO A 122 -9.60 7.06 6.14
N TYR A 123 -10.08 7.31 4.93
CA TYR A 123 -10.33 6.31 3.91
C TYR A 123 -9.47 6.63 2.70
N GLY A 124 -8.69 5.65 2.23
CA GLY A 124 -7.69 5.90 1.21
C GLY A 124 -7.03 4.66 0.65
N GLU A 125 -5.96 4.89 -0.08
CA GLU A 125 -5.16 3.88 -0.75
C GLU A 125 -3.75 3.89 -0.16
N LEU A 126 -3.17 2.72 0.03
CA LEU A 126 -1.80 2.57 0.50
C LEU A 126 -0.92 2.05 -0.63
N PHE A 127 0.22 2.68 -0.80
CA PHE A 127 1.23 2.34 -1.79
C PHE A 127 2.58 2.10 -1.13
N VAL A 128 3.35 1.17 -1.67
CA VAL A 128 4.79 1.04 -1.39
C VAL A 128 5.53 1.43 -2.66
N ILE A 129 6.38 2.45 -2.56
CA ILE A 129 7.11 3.04 -3.67
C ILE A 129 8.61 2.85 -3.42
N VAL A 130 9.29 2.14 -4.30
CA VAL A 130 10.75 2.03 -4.30
C VAL A 130 11.31 3.22 -5.06
N LYS A 131 12.30 3.89 -4.47
CA LYS A 131 13.05 4.95 -5.16
C LYS A 131 13.83 4.36 -6.33
N GLY A 132 13.92 5.11 -7.40
CA GLY A 132 14.82 4.76 -8.49
C GLY A 132 16.28 4.75 -8.02
N SER A 133 17.12 3.98 -8.69
CA SER A 133 18.55 3.98 -8.46
C SER A 133 19.26 4.47 -9.71
N PRO A 134 20.08 5.54 -9.61
CA PRO A 134 20.90 5.99 -10.70
C PRO A 134 21.88 4.92 -11.20
N GLU A 135 22.38 4.08 -10.27
CA GLU A 135 23.33 3.03 -10.56
C GLU A 135 22.74 1.90 -11.42
N THR A 136 21.47 1.58 -11.20
CA THR A 136 20.76 0.50 -11.92
C THR A 136 19.88 1.02 -13.05
N LEU A 137 19.81 2.34 -13.27
CA LEU A 137 18.92 3.02 -14.22
C LEU A 137 17.44 2.64 -14.07
N LYS A 138 17.05 2.15 -12.91
CA LYS A 138 15.65 1.80 -12.63
C LYS A 138 14.88 3.04 -12.16
N PRO A 139 13.76 3.37 -12.80
CA PRO A 139 12.92 4.49 -12.36
C PRO A 139 12.23 4.16 -11.03
N PRO A 140 11.77 5.18 -10.28
CA PRO A 140 10.88 4.99 -9.16
C PRO A 140 9.60 4.28 -9.61
N ARG A 141 9.08 3.37 -8.78
CA ARG A 141 7.86 2.63 -9.12
C ARG A 141 7.10 2.16 -7.89
N VAL A 142 5.81 1.93 -8.08
CA VAL A 142 4.96 1.25 -7.11
C VAL A 142 5.28 -0.24 -7.16
N VAL A 143 5.62 -0.83 -6.01
CA VAL A 143 5.91 -2.27 -5.87
C VAL A 143 4.82 -3.01 -5.11
N TRP A 144 3.93 -2.29 -4.46
CA TRP A 144 2.75 -2.83 -3.80
C TRP A 144 1.70 -1.72 -3.64
N LYS A 145 0.44 -2.11 -3.76
CA LYS A 145 -0.69 -1.24 -3.42
C LYS A 145 -1.79 -2.03 -2.73
N ALA A 146 -2.56 -1.37 -1.87
CA ALA A 146 -3.75 -1.95 -1.29
C ALA A 146 -4.72 -2.36 -2.42
N ARG A 147 -5.33 -3.54 -2.30
CA ARG A 147 -6.24 -4.10 -3.33
C ARG A 147 -7.45 -3.24 -3.61
N LYS A 148 -7.83 -2.40 -2.66
CA LYS A 148 -8.96 -1.47 -2.74
C LYS A 148 -8.73 -0.31 -1.79
N VAL A 149 -9.53 0.71 -1.92
CA VAL A 149 -9.58 1.80 -0.94
C VAL A 149 -10.07 1.24 0.40
N LEU A 150 -9.32 1.49 1.46
CA LEU A 150 -9.54 0.93 2.81
C LEU A 150 -9.42 2.02 3.87
N PHE A 151 -9.88 1.74 5.07
CA PHE A 151 -9.50 2.53 6.23
C PHE A 151 -7.98 2.41 6.46
N ALA A 152 -7.37 3.50 6.92
CA ALA A 152 -5.91 3.56 7.08
C ALA A 152 -5.34 2.40 7.91
N GLU A 153 -6.06 2.03 8.98
CA GLU A 153 -5.65 0.94 9.85
C GLU A 153 -5.69 -0.44 9.19
N ASP A 154 -6.68 -0.67 8.32
CA ASP A 154 -6.80 -1.94 7.59
C ASP A 154 -5.73 -2.01 6.51
N ALA A 155 -5.54 -0.92 5.77
CA ALA A 155 -4.54 -0.84 4.71
C ALA A 155 -3.12 -1.13 5.21
N ILE A 156 -2.71 -0.52 6.34
CA ILE A 156 -1.39 -0.80 6.93
C ILE A 156 -1.32 -2.21 7.53
N GLY A 157 -2.44 -2.75 8.01
CA GLY A 157 -2.54 -4.12 8.49
C GLY A 157 -2.27 -5.14 7.39
N ASP A 158 -2.86 -4.94 6.21
CA ASP A 158 -2.64 -5.78 5.03
C ASP A 158 -1.17 -5.72 4.58
N LEU A 159 -0.59 -4.53 4.49
CA LEU A 159 0.84 -4.38 4.16
C LEU A 159 1.75 -5.12 5.15
N ILE A 160 1.52 -4.96 6.46
CA ILE A 160 2.32 -5.63 7.50
C ILE A 160 2.20 -7.15 7.37
N LYS A 161 1.02 -7.67 7.04
CA LYS A 161 0.82 -9.10 6.81
C LYS A 161 1.67 -9.60 5.63
N ASP A 162 1.67 -8.86 4.52
CA ASP A 162 2.43 -9.21 3.33
C ASP A 162 3.95 -9.08 3.56
N LEU A 163 4.40 -8.04 4.29
CA LEU A 163 5.81 -7.88 4.69
C LEU A 163 6.30 -9.04 5.58
N LYS A 164 5.47 -9.50 6.53
CA LYS A 164 5.78 -10.66 7.36
C LYS A 164 5.94 -11.93 6.52
N ALA A 165 4.98 -12.20 5.64
CA ALA A 165 5.04 -13.35 4.74
C ALA A 165 6.31 -13.31 3.87
N LEU A 166 6.63 -12.14 3.31
CA LEU A 166 7.81 -11.92 2.48
C LEU A 166 9.13 -12.19 3.23
N ARG A 167 9.19 -11.84 4.52
CA ARG A 167 10.40 -11.92 5.35
C ARG A 167 10.47 -13.17 6.21
N GLY A 168 9.45 -14.03 6.16
CA GLY A 168 9.36 -15.24 7.00
C GLY A 168 9.18 -14.94 8.50
N GLU A 169 8.55 -13.80 8.83
CA GLU A 169 8.33 -13.33 10.20
C GLU A 169 6.97 -13.82 10.73
N THR A 170 6.94 -14.54 11.82
CA THR A 170 5.73 -15.12 12.44
C THR A 170 5.28 -14.37 13.70
#